data_4d6bc7b4fe0a29047729f840ba0fff4d
#
_entry.id   4d6bc7b4fe0a29047729f840ba0fff4d
#
_cell.length_a   1.000
_cell.length_b   1.000
_cell.length_c   1.000
_cell.angle_alpha   90.00
_cell.angle_beta   90.00
_cell.angle_gamma   90.00
#
_symmetry.space_group_name_H-M   'P 1'
#
loop_
_entity.id
_entity.type
_entity.pdbx_description
1 polymer ?
#
loop_
_entity_poly.entity_id
_entity_poly.type
_entity_poly.pdbx_seq_one_letter_code
_entity_poly.pdbx_strand_id
1 'polypeptide(L)'
;MDVVSRFLLWMEAERRYSPLTLRNYRRDIEEFARWRGVTCATLDFENIARKDIQDWLYYLSDRRKLKASTVNRMLASLRTLWRWMLAHGHVSKDIMHGVRQYKTPRALPIFVPDTRMRDVVEELRSDLASEDIWRVRDALIILLIYTSGMRLAELVALNDEDIAADCRSVVVMGKGRKERVLPLLASLGKIIKKYFSLKYSQNICIAEKKALILSKKGVRINCRAVQRVVEQKLKGVGVAGRTSPHVLRHTFATQLLNEGADLREIQELLGHSDLRATQIYTHLDIAKLRDAYHKAHPRERDDEDSGGTRDDSAHI
;
A
#
# COMPACT_ATOMS: atom_id res chain seq x y z
N MET A 1 4.94 -7.44 -34.71
CA MET A 1 4.55 -7.07 -33.34
C MET A 1 3.21 -6.37 -33.43
N ASP A 2 2.18 -6.86 -32.73
CA ASP A 2 0.85 -6.28 -32.77
C ASP A 2 0.78 -4.89 -32.04
N VAL A 3 -0.29 -4.14 -32.30
CA VAL A 3 -0.51 -2.77 -31.79
C VAL A 3 -0.52 -2.76 -30.25
N VAL A 4 -1.15 -3.76 -29.63
CA VAL A 4 -1.25 -3.86 -28.16
C VAL A 4 0.12 -4.08 -27.53
N SER A 5 0.94 -4.92 -28.12
CA SER A 5 2.31 -5.16 -27.66
C SER A 5 3.20 -3.92 -27.78
N ARG A 6 3.07 -3.15 -28.87
CA ARG A 6 3.76 -1.83 -29.04
C ARG A 6 3.31 -0.83 -27.97
N PHE A 7 2.00 -0.74 -27.72
CA PHE A 7 1.45 0.10 -26.65
C PHE A 7 2.01 -0.25 -25.27
N LEU A 8 2.06 -1.54 -24.93
CA LEU A 8 2.58 -1.99 -23.64
C LEU A 8 4.08 -1.71 -23.49
N LEU A 9 4.86 -1.86 -24.54
CA LEU A 9 6.29 -1.47 -24.55
C LEU A 9 6.45 0.06 -24.37
N TRP A 10 5.62 0.86 -25.04
CA TRP A 10 5.62 2.31 -24.86
C TRP A 10 5.29 2.69 -23.41
N MET A 11 4.28 2.03 -22.80
CA MET A 11 3.94 2.25 -21.40
C MET A 11 5.10 1.89 -20.45
N GLU A 12 5.85 0.84 -20.76
CA GLU A 12 7.00 0.42 -19.98
C GLU A 12 8.18 1.37 -20.14
N ALA A 13 8.58 1.64 -21.37
CA ALA A 13 9.79 2.39 -21.71
C ALA A 13 9.63 3.90 -21.41
N GLU A 14 8.58 4.53 -21.93
CA GLU A 14 8.42 5.98 -21.83
C GLU A 14 7.67 6.42 -20.57
N ARG A 15 6.64 5.69 -20.16
CA ARG A 15 5.80 6.04 -19.01
C ARG A 15 6.21 5.35 -17.72
N ARG A 16 7.14 4.41 -17.76
CA ARG A 16 7.69 3.67 -16.61
C ARG A 16 6.59 3.10 -15.71
N TYR A 17 5.54 2.54 -16.33
CA TYR A 17 4.47 1.87 -15.59
C TYR A 17 4.98 0.59 -14.94
N SER A 18 4.44 0.26 -13.75
CA SER A 18 4.82 -0.96 -13.04
C SER A 18 4.40 -2.22 -13.81
N PRO A 19 5.13 -3.35 -13.66
CA PRO A 19 4.77 -4.62 -14.29
C PRO A 19 3.33 -5.07 -13.97
N LEU A 20 2.83 -4.76 -12.76
CA LEU A 20 1.45 -5.05 -12.37
C LEU A 20 0.45 -4.21 -13.18
N THR A 21 0.76 -2.95 -13.42
CA THR A 21 -0.08 -2.06 -14.23
C THR A 21 -0.14 -2.57 -15.67
N LEU A 22 1.01 -2.89 -16.28
CA LEU A 22 1.09 -3.44 -17.64
C LEU A 22 0.28 -4.74 -17.76
N ARG A 23 0.40 -5.63 -16.79
CA ARG A 23 -0.38 -6.89 -16.74
C ARG A 23 -1.89 -6.62 -16.68
N ASN A 24 -2.33 -5.63 -15.91
CA ASN A 24 -3.74 -5.27 -15.83
C ASN A 24 -4.25 -4.70 -17.14
N TYR A 25 -3.49 -3.79 -17.77
CA TYR A 25 -3.85 -3.24 -19.08
C TYR A 25 -3.94 -4.34 -20.15
N ARG A 26 -2.93 -5.20 -20.24
CA ARG A 26 -2.94 -6.35 -21.15
C ARG A 26 -4.20 -7.19 -20.96
N ARG A 27 -4.48 -7.60 -19.73
CA ARG A 27 -5.66 -8.44 -19.40
C ARG A 27 -6.98 -7.77 -19.79
N ASP A 28 -7.10 -6.46 -19.55
CA ASP A 28 -8.33 -5.73 -19.86
C ASP A 28 -8.56 -5.63 -21.38
N ILE A 29 -7.49 -5.41 -22.14
CA ILE A 29 -7.53 -5.35 -23.61
C ILE A 29 -7.80 -6.75 -24.20
N GLU A 30 -7.15 -7.79 -23.67
CA GLU A 30 -7.41 -9.18 -24.06
C GLU A 30 -8.85 -9.61 -23.78
N GLU A 31 -9.46 -9.12 -22.70
CA GLU A 31 -10.88 -9.40 -22.39
C GLU A 31 -11.80 -8.76 -23.42
N PHE A 32 -11.50 -7.54 -23.88
CA PHE A 32 -12.23 -6.90 -24.97
C PHE A 32 -12.08 -7.66 -26.29
N ALA A 33 -10.85 -8.04 -26.67
CA ALA A 33 -10.59 -8.81 -27.87
C ALA A 33 -11.32 -10.17 -27.85
N ARG A 34 -11.30 -10.85 -26.71
CA ARG A 34 -12.01 -12.12 -26.50
C ARG A 34 -13.54 -11.96 -26.63
N TRP A 35 -14.10 -10.88 -26.12
CA TRP A 35 -15.52 -10.57 -26.29
C TRP A 35 -15.88 -10.39 -27.76
N ARG A 36 -14.98 -9.80 -28.56
CA ARG A 36 -15.12 -9.68 -30.02
C ARG A 36 -14.88 -11.01 -30.78
N GLY A 37 -14.52 -12.08 -30.10
CA GLY A 37 -14.22 -13.38 -30.70
C GLY A 37 -12.86 -13.45 -31.42
N VAL A 38 -11.94 -12.53 -31.11
CA VAL A 38 -10.63 -12.42 -31.74
C VAL A 38 -9.50 -12.34 -30.69
N THR A 39 -8.26 -12.36 -31.16
CA THR A 39 -7.07 -12.10 -30.33
C THR A 39 -6.62 -10.64 -30.46
N CYS A 40 -5.75 -10.15 -29.56
CA CYS A 40 -5.18 -8.82 -29.70
C CYS A 40 -4.39 -8.63 -31.01
N ALA A 41 -3.83 -9.69 -31.54
CA ALA A 41 -3.05 -9.67 -32.79
C ALA A 41 -3.94 -9.53 -34.04
N THR A 42 -5.17 -10.04 -33.97
CA THR A 42 -6.14 -10.03 -35.08
C THR A 42 -7.27 -9.00 -34.89
N LEU A 43 -7.19 -8.20 -33.80
CA LEU A 43 -8.18 -7.16 -33.53
C LEU A 43 -7.98 -5.99 -34.49
N ASP A 44 -8.99 -5.73 -35.33
CA ASP A 44 -9.03 -4.60 -36.24
C ASP A 44 -9.61 -3.37 -35.54
N PHE A 45 -8.75 -2.48 -35.12
CA PHE A 45 -9.10 -1.27 -34.36
C PHE A 45 -9.82 -0.20 -35.21
N GLU A 46 -9.55 -0.12 -36.53
CA GLU A 46 -10.19 0.86 -37.41
C GLU A 46 -11.68 0.57 -37.60
N ASN A 47 -12.08 -0.70 -37.56
CA ASN A 47 -13.46 -1.15 -37.71
C ASN A 47 -14.23 -1.28 -36.40
N ILE A 48 -13.69 -0.77 -35.29
CA ILE A 48 -14.41 -0.71 -34.02
C ILE A 48 -15.20 0.61 -33.94
N ALA A 49 -16.51 0.49 -33.69
CA ALA A 49 -17.38 1.63 -33.49
C ALA A 49 -17.57 1.95 -31.99
N ARG A 50 -18.02 3.17 -31.68
CA ARG A 50 -18.41 3.53 -30.30
C ARG A 50 -19.45 2.57 -29.71
N LYS A 51 -20.36 2.09 -30.54
CA LYS A 51 -21.40 1.13 -30.16
C LYS A 51 -20.79 -0.16 -29.64
N ASP A 52 -19.74 -0.68 -30.26
CA ASP A 52 -19.06 -1.90 -29.79
C ASP A 52 -18.51 -1.74 -28.36
N ILE A 53 -17.97 -0.56 -28.05
CA ILE A 53 -17.51 -0.26 -26.68
C ILE A 53 -18.67 -0.22 -25.71
N GLN A 54 -19.81 0.39 -26.08
CA GLN A 54 -21.01 0.47 -25.25
C GLN A 54 -21.61 -0.91 -25.02
N ASP A 55 -21.69 -1.74 -26.04
CA ASP A 55 -22.21 -3.11 -25.97
C ASP A 55 -21.32 -4.00 -25.09
N TRP A 56 -19.99 -3.82 -25.19
CA TRP A 56 -19.05 -4.53 -24.30
C TRP A 56 -19.22 -4.10 -22.84
N LEU A 57 -19.34 -2.80 -22.55
CA LEU A 57 -19.58 -2.31 -21.20
C LEU A 57 -20.88 -2.86 -20.62
N TYR A 58 -21.94 -2.91 -21.45
CA TYR A 58 -23.20 -3.53 -21.07
C TYR A 58 -23.01 -5.02 -20.77
N TYR A 59 -22.31 -5.76 -21.64
CA TYR A 59 -21.97 -7.17 -21.41
C TYR A 59 -21.24 -7.37 -20.07
N LEU A 60 -20.23 -6.54 -19.77
CA LEU A 60 -19.48 -6.63 -18.52
C LEU A 60 -20.36 -6.39 -17.29
N SER A 61 -21.25 -5.42 -17.37
CA SER A 61 -22.10 -5.05 -16.24
C SER A 61 -23.32 -5.98 -16.10
N ASP A 62 -23.99 -6.30 -17.18
CA ASP A 62 -25.25 -7.08 -17.16
C ASP A 62 -25.01 -8.60 -17.18
N ARG A 63 -24.21 -9.10 -18.13
CA ARG A 63 -23.97 -10.55 -18.29
C ARG A 63 -22.91 -11.07 -17.31
N ARG A 64 -21.81 -10.33 -17.16
CA ARG A 64 -20.71 -10.71 -16.27
C ARG A 64 -20.90 -10.23 -14.82
N LYS A 65 -21.92 -9.40 -14.56
CA LYS A 65 -22.27 -8.85 -13.23
C LYS A 65 -21.06 -8.21 -12.51
N LEU A 66 -20.16 -7.60 -13.28
CA LEU A 66 -19.00 -6.93 -12.71
C LEU A 66 -19.40 -5.62 -12.02
N LYS A 67 -18.68 -5.29 -10.93
CA LYS A 67 -18.89 -4.02 -10.22
C LYS A 67 -18.56 -2.83 -11.13
N ALA A 68 -19.33 -1.74 -11.02
CA ALA A 68 -19.14 -0.52 -11.79
C ALA A 68 -17.68 0.00 -11.75
N SER A 69 -17.01 -0.10 -10.60
CA SER A 69 -15.58 0.27 -10.46
C SER A 69 -14.66 -0.59 -11.33
N THR A 70 -14.94 -1.88 -11.47
CA THR A 70 -14.17 -2.79 -12.33
C THR A 70 -14.40 -2.46 -13.80
N VAL A 71 -15.66 -2.25 -14.20
CA VAL A 71 -16.03 -1.87 -15.57
C VAL A 71 -15.37 -0.54 -15.95
N ASN A 72 -15.42 0.46 -15.07
CA ASN A 72 -14.77 1.76 -15.28
C ASN A 72 -13.24 1.65 -15.40
N ARG A 73 -12.62 0.77 -14.63
CA ARG A 73 -11.17 0.51 -14.74
C ARG A 73 -10.84 -0.09 -16.11
N MET A 74 -11.61 -1.07 -16.57
CA MET A 74 -11.42 -1.70 -17.88
C MET A 74 -11.64 -0.69 -19.01
N LEU A 75 -12.65 0.15 -18.91
CA LEU A 75 -12.85 1.27 -19.85
C LEU A 75 -11.67 2.24 -19.86
N ALA A 76 -11.09 2.55 -18.69
CA ALA A 76 -9.91 3.41 -18.60
C ALA A 76 -8.70 2.79 -19.33
N SER A 77 -8.53 1.47 -19.27
CA SER A 77 -7.48 0.75 -20.02
C SER A 77 -7.66 0.94 -21.53
N LEU A 78 -8.88 0.73 -22.06
CA LEU A 78 -9.17 0.95 -23.48
C LEU A 78 -9.01 2.42 -23.89
N ARG A 79 -9.45 3.37 -23.05
CA ARG A 79 -9.26 4.81 -23.35
C ARG A 79 -7.80 5.19 -23.47
N THR A 80 -6.96 4.63 -22.61
CA THR A 80 -5.52 4.92 -22.67
C THR A 80 -4.89 4.34 -23.93
N LEU A 81 -5.27 3.11 -24.29
CA LEU A 81 -4.86 2.48 -25.55
C LEU A 81 -5.33 3.33 -26.74
N TRP A 82 -6.61 3.73 -26.77
CA TRP A 82 -7.17 4.51 -27.89
C TRP A 82 -6.47 5.85 -28.07
N ARG A 83 -6.22 6.57 -26.97
CA ARG A 83 -5.49 7.83 -27.00
C ARG A 83 -4.08 7.66 -27.56
N TRP A 84 -3.40 6.58 -27.17
CA TRP A 84 -2.08 6.26 -27.70
C TRP A 84 -2.14 5.93 -29.19
N MET A 85 -3.11 5.14 -29.64
CA MET A 85 -3.30 4.79 -31.03
C MET A 85 -3.57 6.01 -31.91
N LEU A 86 -4.41 6.95 -31.47
CA LEU A 86 -4.66 8.21 -32.14
C LEU A 86 -3.38 9.04 -32.27
N ALA A 87 -2.62 9.18 -31.20
CA ALA A 87 -1.38 9.96 -31.18
C ALA A 87 -0.29 9.37 -32.09
N HIS A 88 -0.33 8.06 -32.37
CA HIS A 88 0.65 7.37 -33.22
C HIS A 88 0.09 6.96 -34.59
N GLY A 89 -1.07 7.47 -34.98
CA GLY A 89 -1.67 7.23 -36.30
C GLY A 89 -2.14 5.79 -36.56
N HIS A 90 -2.39 5.01 -35.49
CA HIS A 90 -2.90 3.64 -35.62
C HIS A 90 -4.43 3.58 -35.81
N VAL A 91 -5.13 4.64 -35.50
CA VAL A 91 -6.57 4.84 -35.75
C VAL A 91 -6.82 6.29 -36.11
N SER A 92 -7.86 6.54 -36.91
CA SER A 92 -8.21 7.87 -37.42
C SER A 92 -9.29 8.57 -36.58
N LYS A 93 -10.09 7.82 -35.81
CA LYS A 93 -11.28 8.35 -35.13
C LYS A 93 -11.22 8.13 -33.63
N ASP A 94 -11.60 9.15 -32.83
CA ASP A 94 -11.79 9.03 -31.37
C ASP A 94 -13.20 8.49 -31.06
N ILE A 95 -13.32 7.18 -30.99
CA ILE A 95 -14.59 6.52 -30.63
C ILE A 95 -14.84 6.55 -29.11
N MET A 96 -13.83 6.89 -28.31
CA MET A 96 -13.96 6.95 -26.85
C MET A 96 -14.61 8.23 -26.37
N HIS A 97 -14.65 9.26 -27.24
CA HIS A 97 -15.36 10.50 -26.93
C HIS A 97 -16.85 10.20 -26.71
N GLY A 98 -17.40 10.72 -25.59
CA GLY A 98 -18.81 10.51 -25.24
C GLY A 98 -19.18 9.15 -24.64
N VAL A 99 -18.27 8.17 -24.55
CA VAL A 99 -18.50 6.95 -23.78
C VAL A 99 -18.52 7.31 -22.29
N ARG A 100 -19.65 7.09 -21.61
CA ARG A 100 -19.83 7.45 -20.19
C ARG A 100 -19.34 6.34 -19.27
N GLN A 101 -18.80 6.74 -18.12
CA GLN A 101 -18.52 5.82 -17.02
C GLN A 101 -19.78 5.47 -16.25
N TYR A 102 -19.84 4.29 -15.67
CA TYR A 102 -20.88 3.93 -14.72
C TYR A 102 -20.75 4.75 -13.43
N LYS A 103 -21.88 5.18 -12.91
CA LYS A 103 -21.90 5.83 -11.58
C LYS A 103 -21.44 4.82 -10.54
N THR A 104 -20.41 5.18 -9.79
CA THR A 104 -19.94 4.40 -8.64
C THR A 104 -20.38 5.11 -7.36
N PRO A 105 -21.07 4.42 -6.44
CA PRO A 105 -21.34 5.00 -5.13
C PRO A 105 -20.01 5.43 -4.49
N ARG A 106 -19.94 6.65 -4.00
CA ARG A 106 -18.83 7.07 -3.13
C ARG A 106 -19.02 6.35 -1.79
N ALA A 107 -18.30 5.24 -1.61
CA ALA A 107 -18.21 4.64 -0.30
C ALA A 107 -17.54 5.65 0.63
N LEU A 108 -18.15 5.89 1.80
CA LEU A 108 -17.47 6.65 2.85
C LEU A 108 -16.15 5.95 3.20
N PRO A 109 -15.10 6.73 3.47
CA PRO A 109 -13.83 6.16 3.92
C PRO A 109 -14.08 5.35 5.20
N ILE A 110 -13.67 4.08 5.19
CA ILE A 110 -13.77 3.20 6.35
C ILE A 110 -12.47 3.33 7.13
N PHE A 111 -12.56 3.71 8.40
CA PHE A 111 -11.46 3.69 9.35
C PHE A 111 -11.84 2.84 10.57
N VAL A 112 -10.88 2.39 11.31
CA VAL A 112 -11.11 1.67 12.57
C VAL A 112 -11.24 2.70 13.68
N PRO A 113 -12.35 2.76 14.43
CA PRO A 113 -12.49 3.65 15.57
C PRO A 113 -11.38 3.45 16.61
N ASP A 114 -10.95 4.51 17.28
CA ASP A 114 -9.86 4.48 18.26
C ASP A 114 -10.09 3.48 19.38
N THR A 115 -11.33 3.32 19.84
CA THR A 115 -11.70 2.30 20.83
C THR A 115 -11.37 0.89 20.33
N ARG A 116 -11.72 0.58 19.09
CA ARG A 116 -11.41 -0.72 18.47
C ARG A 116 -9.94 -0.91 18.17
N MET A 117 -9.22 0.17 17.81
CA MET A 117 -7.76 0.08 17.66
C MET A 117 -7.06 -0.20 18.97
N ARG A 118 -7.57 0.31 20.10
CA ARG A 118 -7.07 -0.08 21.43
C ARG A 118 -7.26 -1.58 21.70
N ASP A 119 -8.42 -2.13 21.36
CA ASP A 119 -8.70 -3.57 21.50
C ASP A 119 -7.72 -4.39 20.64
N VAL A 120 -7.45 -3.95 19.38
CA VAL A 120 -6.45 -4.58 18.51
C VAL A 120 -5.07 -4.57 19.15
N VAL A 121 -4.60 -3.41 19.61
CA VAL A 121 -3.27 -3.27 20.23
C VAL A 121 -3.16 -4.13 21.50
N GLU A 122 -4.22 -4.19 22.31
CA GLU A 122 -4.25 -5.02 23.51
C GLU A 122 -4.14 -6.52 23.18
N GLU A 123 -4.89 -7.00 22.16
CA GLU A 123 -4.78 -8.40 21.70
C GLU A 123 -3.35 -8.72 21.21
N LEU A 124 -2.70 -7.76 20.51
CA LEU A 124 -1.34 -7.96 20.03
C LEU A 124 -0.29 -8.10 21.14
N ARG A 125 -0.56 -7.64 22.38
CA ARG A 125 0.39 -7.77 23.50
C ARG A 125 0.79 -9.22 23.77
N SER A 126 -0.16 -10.15 23.71
CA SER A 126 0.14 -11.58 23.90
C SER A 126 1.02 -12.14 22.79
N ASP A 127 0.81 -11.67 21.54
CA ASP A 127 1.62 -12.07 20.40
C ASP A 127 3.04 -11.50 20.48
N LEU A 128 3.16 -10.25 20.93
CA LEU A 128 4.46 -9.58 21.11
C LEU A 128 5.28 -10.16 22.25
N ALA A 129 4.63 -10.69 23.30
CA ALA A 129 5.29 -11.40 24.40
C ALA A 129 5.75 -12.80 24.01
N SER A 130 5.19 -13.39 22.94
CA SER A 130 5.48 -14.75 22.50
C SER A 130 6.92 -14.91 22.00
N GLU A 131 7.46 -16.14 22.14
CA GLU A 131 8.72 -16.56 21.50
C GLU A 131 8.46 -17.21 20.11
N ASP A 132 7.20 -17.33 19.67
CA ASP A 132 6.86 -17.75 18.33
C ASP A 132 7.05 -16.57 17.36
N ILE A 133 8.06 -16.65 16.51
CA ILE A 133 8.37 -15.64 15.51
C ILE A 133 7.18 -15.28 14.62
N TRP A 134 6.31 -16.23 14.32
CA TRP A 134 5.17 -16.00 13.43
C TRP A 134 4.10 -15.14 14.10
N ARG A 135 3.91 -15.28 15.39
CA ARG A 135 3.03 -14.41 16.18
C ARG A 135 3.60 -13.00 16.27
N VAL A 136 4.89 -12.88 16.61
CA VAL A 136 5.59 -11.59 16.67
C VAL A 136 5.58 -10.91 15.31
N ARG A 137 5.85 -11.64 14.22
CA ARG A 137 5.76 -11.14 12.85
C ARG A 137 4.38 -10.59 12.51
N ASP A 138 3.32 -11.32 12.83
CA ASP A 138 1.96 -10.91 12.48
C ASP A 138 1.55 -9.65 13.25
N ALA A 139 1.93 -9.53 14.52
CA ALA A 139 1.78 -8.31 15.30
C ALA A 139 2.59 -7.14 14.72
N LEU A 140 3.86 -7.38 14.37
CA LEU A 140 4.73 -6.38 13.73
C LEU A 140 4.16 -5.85 12.42
N ILE A 141 3.57 -6.70 11.57
CA ILE A 141 2.89 -6.28 10.33
C ILE A 141 1.78 -5.26 10.63
N ILE A 142 0.92 -5.54 11.60
CA ILE A 142 -0.17 -4.63 11.98
C ILE A 142 0.38 -3.29 12.46
N LEU A 143 1.34 -3.33 13.37
CA LEU A 143 1.92 -2.13 13.97
C LEU A 143 2.68 -1.29 12.93
N LEU A 144 3.49 -1.89 12.05
CA LEU A 144 4.18 -1.17 10.99
C LEU A 144 3.20 -0.39 10.10
N ILE A 145 2.09 -1.02 9.66
CA ILE A 145 1.11 -0.35 8.81
C ILE A 145 0.37 0.74 9.60
N TYR A 146 -0.05 0.44 10.83
CA TYR A 146 -0.86 1.33 11.65
C TYR A 146 -0.07 2.55 12.13
N THR A 147 1.20 2.40 12.50
CA THR A 147 1.99 3.47 13.10
C THR A 147 2.83 4.27 12.11
N SER A 148 3.11 3.76 10.92
CA SER A 148 3.85 4.47 9.88
C SER A 148 3.02 4.85 8.66
N GLY A 149 1.82 4.29 8.54
CA GLY A 149 0.96 4.52 7.38
C GLY A 149 1.52 4.02 6.05
N MET A 150 2.54 3.16 6.05
CA MET A 150 3.13 2.64 4.80
C MET A 150 2.14 1.84 3.96
N ARG A 151 2.36 1.78 2.65
CA ARG A 151 1.54 0.97 1.75
C ARG A 151 1.86 -0.51 1.90
N LEU A 152 0.86 -1.38 1.66
CA LEU A 152 1.06 -2.83 1.65
C LEU A 152 2.24 -3.27 0.77
N ALA A 153 2.38 -2.69 -0.43
CA ALA A 153 3.47 -3.03 -1.34
C ALA A 153 4.84 -2.57 -0.82
N GLU A 154 4.89 -1.44 -0.11
CA GLU A 154 6.09 -0.93 0.54
C GLU A 154 6.50 -1.86 1.68
N LEU A 155 5.58 -2.24 2.57
CA LEU A 155 5.83 -3.21 3.65
C LEU A 155 6.42 -4.53 3.12
N VAL A 156 5.78 -5.10 2.09
CA VAL A 156 6.21 -6.39 1.51
C VAL A 156 7.60 -6.27 0.87
N ALA A 157 7.94 -5.10 0.31
CA ALA A 157 9.22 -4.88 -0.34
C ALA A 157 10.39 -4.66 0.63
N LEU A 158 10.12 -4.32 1.90
CA LEU A 158 11.17 -4.00 2.90
C LEU A 158 12.20 -5.11 3.04
N ASN A 159 13.45 -4.68 3.17
CA ASN A 159 14.60 -5.48 3.55
C ASN A 159 15.01 -5.15 4.99
N ASP A 160 15.84 -5.96 5.60
CA ASP A 160 16.39 -5.69 6.92
C ASP A 160 17.23 -4.41 6.93
N GLU A 161 17.97 -4.16 5.85
CA GLU A 161 18.81 -2.98 5.63
C GLU A 161 18.03 -1.67 5.48
N ASP A 162 16.72 -1.73 5.20
CA ASP A 162 15.87 -0.54 5.13
C ASP A 162 15.49 -0.01 6.51
N ILE A 163 15.70 -0.78 7.57
CA ILE A 163 15.53 -0.36 8.96
C ILE A 163 16.86 0.26 9.45
N ALA A 164 16.80 1.48 9.97
CA ALA A 164 17.97 2.10 10.57
C ALA A 164 18.51 1.27 11.76
N ALA A 165 19.82 1.31 12.00
CA ALA A 165 20.47 0.50 13.04
C ALA A 165 19.93 0.73 14.45
N ASP A 166 19.45 1.95 14.74
CA ASP A 166 18.79 2.31 16.00
C ASP A 166 17.31 1.88 16.04
N CYS A 167 16.77 1.42 14.93
CA CYS A 167 15.35 1.08 14.72
C CYS A 167 14.39 2.27 14.93
N ARG A 168 14.86 3.52 14.71
CA ARG A 168 14.04 4.74 14.84
C ARG A 168 13.48 5.23 13.52
N SER A 169 13.89 4.65 12.41
CA SER A 169 13.37 5.00 11.08
C SER A 169 13.42 3.82 10.11
N VAL A 170 12.65 3.93 9.05
CA VAL A 170 12.62 2.98 7.92
C VAL A 170 12.60 3.74 6.61
N VAL A 171 13.41 3.31 5.66
CA VAL A 171 13.41 3.80 4.28
C VAL A 171 12.40 2.99 3.48
N VAL A 172 11.46 3.67 2.83
CA VAL A 172 10.47 3.00 1.97
C VAL A 172 10.55 3.51 0.54
N MET A 173 10.46 2.59 -0.41
CA MET A 173 10.47 2.90 -1.84
C MET A 173 9.04 3.15 -2.33
N GLY A 174 8.74 4.39 -2.68
CA GLY A 174 7.45 4.81 -3.20
C GLY A 174 7.28 4.62 -4.71
N LYS A 175 6.16 5.11 -5.24
CA LYS A 175 5.88 5.12 -6.68
C LYS A 175 6.93 5.93 -7.43
N GLY A 176 7.45 5.40 -8.53
CA GLY A 176 8.48 6.05 -9.34
C GLY A 176 9.89 5.95 -8.76
N ARG A 177 10.14 4.98 -7.88
CA ARG A 177 11.44 4.77 -7.20
C ARG A 177 11.89 5.96 -6.35
N LYS A 178 10.96 6.73 -5.81
CA LYS A 178 11.26 7.79 -4.85
C LYS A 178 11.32 7.19 -3.46
N GLU A 179 12.44 7.38 -2.81
CA GLU A 179 12.64 6.99 -1.41
C GLU A 179 12.06 8.04 -0.47
N ARG A 180 11.54 7.60 0.67
CA ARG A 180 11.21 8.45 1.80
C ARG A 180 11.53 7.74 3.10
N VAL A 181 11.92 8.50 4.08
CA VAL A 181 12.16 8.03 5.44
C VAL A 181 10.89 8.18 6.25
N LEU A 182 10.48 7.12 6.92
CA LEU A 182 9.37 7.14 7.87
C LEU A 182 9.92 6.99 9.29
N PRO A 183 9.55 7.86 10.24
CA PRO A 183 9.92 7.69 11.64
C PRO A 183 9.22 6.46 12.23
N LEU A 184 9.87 5.79 13.15
CA LEU A 184 9.33 4.65 13.90
C LEU A 184 9.30 5.01 15.39
N LEU A 185 8.23 4.58 16.07
CA LEU A 185 8.12 4.69 17.52
C LEU A 185 9.21 3.88 18.23
N ALA A 186 9.66 4.35 19.38
CA ALA A 186 10.66 3.63 20.18
C ALA A 186 10.18 2.24 20.59
N SER A 187 8.91 2.12 20.98
CA SER A 187 8.27 0.83 21.29
C SER A 187 8.29 -0.13 20.09
N LEU A 188 8.02 0.38 18.88
CA LEU A 188 8.10 -0.43 17.65
C LEU A 188 9.54 -0.86 17.36
N GLY A 189 10.53 0.00 17.64
CA GLY A 189 11.94 -0.35 17.53
C GLY A 189 12.34 -1.53 18.42
N LYS A 190 11.83 -1.59 19.68
CA LYS A 190 12.02 -2.74 20.58
C LYS A 190 11.45 -4.04 19.98
N ILE A 191 10.26 -3.95 19.37
CA ILE A 191 9.59 -5.09 18.71
C ILE A 191 10.39 -5.57 17.49
N ILE A 192 10.89 -4.65 16.67
CA ILE A 192 11.73 -4.97 15.51
C ILE A 192 13.00 -5.70 15.95
N LYS A 193 13.68 -5.22 17.01
CA LYS A 193 14.85 -5.89 17.58
C LYS A 193 14.52 -7.31 18.08
N LYS A 194 13.39 -7.49 18.77
CA LYS A 194 12.92 -8.83 19.18
C LYS A 194 12.66 -9.72 17.95
N TYR A 195 11.99 -9.19 16.94
CA TYR A 195 11.73 -9.95 15.72
C TYR A 195 13.04 -10.36 15.02
N PHE A 196 14.03 -9.49 14.94
CA PHE A 196 15.34 -9.83 14.39
C PHE A 196 16.05 -10.91 15.23
N SER A 197 16.01 -10.79 16.55
CA SER A 197 16.58 -11.82 17.44
C SER A 197 15.95 -13.18 17.15
N LEU A 198 14.62 -13.27 17.09
CA LEU A 198 13.91 -14.53 16.78
C LEU A 198 14.19 -15.02 15.37
N LYS A 199 14.29 -14.10 14.38
CA LYS A 199 14.54 -14.43 12.99
C LYS A 199 15.91 -15.08 12.78
N TYR A 200 16.93 -14.63 13.52
CA TYR A 200 18.30 -15.10 13.34
C TYR A 200 18.75 -16.15 14.37
N SER A 201 18.06 -16.30 15.52
CA SER A 201 18.36 -17.30 16.53
C SER A 201 17.65 -18.65 16.31
N GLN A 202 16.47 -18.64 15.71
CA GLN A 202 15.73 -19.86 15.42
C GLN A 202 16.24 -20.51 14.14
N ASN A 203 16.33 -21.85 14.10
CA ASN A 203 16.72 -22.63 12.92
C ASN A 203 15.66 -22.58 11.79
N ILE A 204 15.33 -21.37 11.35
CA ILE A 204 14.42 -21.15 10.24
C ILE A 204 15.23 -21.23 8.94
N CYS A 205 14.82 -22.07 8.01
CA CYS A 205 15.39 -22.08 6.67
C CYS A 205 15.03 -20.77 5.98
N ILE A 206 15.92 -19.76 6.05
CA ILE A 206 15.74 -18.46 5.40
C ILE A 206 16.29 -18.53 3.99
N ALA A 207 15.40 -18.69 3.00
CA ALA A 207 15.76 -18.71 1.59
C ALA A 207 16.04 -17.31 1.03
N GLU A 208 15.38 -16.27 1.58
CA GLU A 208 15.55 -14.86 1.17
C GLU A 208 16.01 -14.01 2.36
N LYS A 209 17.34 -14.05 2.62
CA LYS A 209 17.96 -13.43 3.80
C LYS A 209 17.71 -11.92 3.95
N LYS A 210 17.54 -11.21 2.83
CA LYS A 210 17.34 -9.75 2.86
C LYS A 210 15.92 -9.33 3.26
N ALA A 211 14.91 -10.17 3.04
CA ALA A 211 13.52 -9.79 3.26
C ALA A 211 13.24 -9.53 4.74
N LEU A 212 12.74 -8.33 5.08
CA LEU A 212 12.35 -8.00 6.45
C LEU A 212 11.28 -8.97 6.95
N ILE A 213 10.16 -9.08 6.24
CA ILE A 213 9.03 -9.90 6.64
C ILE A 213 9.02 -11.22 5.88
N LEU A 214 9.19 -12.31 6.61
CA LEU A 214 9.23 -13.67 6.07
C LEU A 214 7.86 -14.36 6.10
N SER A 215 7.62 -15.21 5.12
CA SER A 215 6.58 -16.24 5.16
C SER A 215 7.07 -17.46 5.96
N LYS A 216 6.16 -18.36 6.34
CA LYS A 216 6.53 -19.64 6.99
C LYS A 216 7.46 -20.53 6.14
N LYS A 217 7.62 -20.20 4.85
CA LYS A 217 8.54 -20.91 3.94
C LYS A 217 9.93 -20.27 3.89
N GLY A 218 10.24 -19.27 4.72
CA GLY A 218 11.53 -18.59 4.73
C GLY A 218 11.79 -17.64 3.55
N VAL A 219 10.79 -17.36 2.73
CA VAL A 219 10.85 -16.37 1.64
C VAL A 219 10.03 -15.13 2.02
N ARG A 220 10.24 -14.04 1.29
CA ARG A 220 9.47 -12.79 1.45
C ARG A 220 7.96 -13.07 1.49
N ILE A 221 7.27 -12.43 2.43
CA ILE A 221 5.81 -12.52 2.52
C ILE A 221 5.16 -11.87 1.28
N ASN A 222 4.06 -12.43 0.81
CA ASN A 222 3.32 -11.82 -0.29
C ASN A 222 2.13 -10.97 0.20
N CYS A 223 1.66 -10.06 -0.65
CA CYS A 223 0.56 -9.14 -0.31
C CYS A 223 -0.72 -9.85 0.18
N ARG A 224 -1.05 -11.03 -0.37
CA ARG A 224 -2.25 -11.77 0.04
C ARG A 224 -2.11 -12.35 1.45
N ALA A 225 -0.91 -12.78 1.83
CA ALA A 225 -0.66 -13.27 3.18
C ALA A 225 -0.77 -12.13 4.21
N VAL A 226 -0.19 -10.96 3.92
CA VAL A 226 -0.37 -9.75 4.77
C VAL A 226 -1.84 -9.36 4.88
N GLN A 227 -2.59 -9.37 3.77
CA GLN A 227 -4.03 -9.06 3.80
C GLN A 227 -4.79 -10.02 4.72
N ARG A 228 -4.48 -11.34 4.69
CA ARG A 228 -5.09 -12.34 5.59
C ARG A 228 -4.75 -12.09 7.06
N VAL A 229 -3.49 -11.78 7.37
CA VAL A 229 -3.07 -11.43 8.74
C VAL A 229 -3.88 -10.24 9.26
N VAL A 230 -3.93 -9.14 8.49
CA VAL A 230 -4.70 -7.95 8.87
C VAL A 230 -6.18 -8.26 9.04
N GLU A 231 -6.77 -9.01 8.10
CA GLU A 231 -8.17 -9.40 8.15
C GLU A 231 -8.50 -10.24 9.39
N GLN A 232 -7.68 -11.25 9.70
CA GLN A 232 -7.86 -12.10 10.86
C GLN A 232 -7.78 -11.31 12.17
N LYS A 233 -6.76 -10.47 12.33
CA LYS A 233 -6.58 -9.69 13.56
C LYS A 233 -7.68 -8.66 13.77
N LEU A 234 -8.08 -7.92 12.74
CA LEU A 234 -9.14 -6.93 12.85
C LEU A 234 -10.52 -7.57 13.10
N LYS A 235 -10.80 -8.71 12.47
CA LYS A 235 -12.05 -9.46 12.72
C LYS A 235 -12.09 -10.08 14.11
N GLY A 236 -10.96 -10.54 14.63
CA GLY A 236 -10.84 -11.11 15.96
C GLY A 236 -11.36 -10.18 17.06
N VAL A 237 -11.12 -8.89 16.94
CA VAL A 237 -11.61 -7.86 17.87
C VAL A 237 -12.95 -7.24 17.45
N GLY A 238 -13.68 -7.85 16.53
CA GLY A 238 -15.02 -7.41 16.13
C GLY A 238 -15.06 -6.13 15.29
N VAL A 239 -13.98 -5.80 14.58
CA VAL A 239 -14.01 -4.69 13.59
C VAL A 239 -14.95 -5.07 12.45
N ALA A 240 -16.05 -4.34 12.34
CA ALA A 240 -17.04 -4.55 11.29
C ALA A 240 -16.59 -3.97 9.93
N GLY A 241 -17.09 -4.55 8.84
CA GLY A 241 -16.89 -4.01 7.50
C GLY A 241 -15.58 -4.45 6.86
N ARG A 242 -14.94 -3.55 6.11
CA ARG A 242 -13.73 -3.88 5.33
C ARG A 242 -12.51 -3.86 6.22
N THR A 243 -11.91 -5.01 6.41
CA THR A 243 -10.68 -5.21 7.19
C THR A 243 -9.51 -5.43 6.23
N SER A 244 -8.70 -4.39 6.00
CA SER A 244 -7.60 -4.47 5.03
C SER A 244 -6.45 -3.54 5.42
N PRO A 245 -5.23 -3.74 4.93
CA PRO A 245 -4.10 -2.84 5.16
C PRO A 245 -4.40 -1.37 4.82
N HIS A 246 -5.22 -1.11 3.81
CA HIS A 246 -5.63 0.26 3.47
C HIS A 246 -6.47 0.92 4.55
N VAL A 247 -7.28 0.15 5.27
CA VAL A 247 -8.09 0.68 6.39
C VAL A 247 -7.17 1.11 7.53
N LEU A 248 -6.16 0.31 7.90
CA LEU A 248 -5.18 0.68 8.94
C LEU A 248 -4.41 1.95 8.56
N ARG A 249 -3.95 2.05 7.32
CA ARG A 249 -3.28 3.25 6.83
C ARG A 249 -4.21 4.47 6.84
N HIS A 250 -5.50 4.29 6.51
CA HIS A 250 -6.47 5.38 6.56
C HIS A 250 -6.77 5.80 8.01
N THR A 251 -6.85 4.82 8.93
CA THR A 251 -6.98 5.08 10.38
C THR A 251 -5.82 5.93 10.87
N PHE A 252 -4.57 5.57 10.53
CA PHE A 252 -3.39 6.36 10.84
C PHE A 252 -3.50 7.80 10.33
N ALA A 253 -3.86 7.99 9.05
CA ALA A 253 -4.01 9.34 8.49
C ALA A 253 -5.10 10.16 9.19
N THR A 254 -6.23 9.52 9.53
CA THR A 254 -7.35 10.17 10.22
C THR A 254 -6.98 10.55 11.63
N GLN A 255 -6.22 9.72 12.35
CA GLN A 255 -5.74 10.05 13.69
C GLN A 255 -4.81 11.26 13.69
N LEU A 256 -3.79 11.27 12.78
CA LEU A 256 -2.91 12.43 12.66
C LEU A 256 -3.69 13.72 12.37
N LEU A 257 -4.71 13.65 11.51
CA LEU A 257 -5.55 14.80 11.19
C LEU A 257 -6.34 15.26 12.41
N ASN A 258 -6.92 14.33 13.19
CA ASN A 258 -7.66 14.63 14.41
C ASN A 258 -6.77 15.26 15.50
N GLU A 259 -5.48 14.89 15.54
CA GLU A 259 -4.49 15.48 16.45
C GLU A 259 -3.92 16.81 15.93
N GLY A 260 -4.47 17.33 14.83
CA GLY A 260 -4.13 18.66 14.31
C GLY A 260 -2.90 18.72 13.41
N ALA A 261 -2.43 17.59 12.90
CA ALA A 261 -1.36 17.60 11.90
C ALA A 261 -1.85 18.21 10.58
N ASP A 262 -0.98 18.97 9.90
CA ASP A 262 -1.33 19.59 8.62
C ASP A 262 -1.57 18.52 7.54
N LEU A 263 -2.61 18.76 6.72
CA LEU A 263 -2.98 17.83 5.65
C LEU A 263 -1.83 17.59 4.64
N ARG A 264 -1.01 18.61 4.39
CA ARG A 264 0.14 18.50 3.48
C ARG A 264 1.23 17.63 4.08
N GLU A 265 1.52 17.78 5.38
CA GLU A 265 2.47 16.95 6.11
C GLU A 265 2.05 15.48 6.10
N ILE A 266 0.75 15.22 6.33
CA ILE A 266 0.18 13.86 6.23
C ILE A 266 0.30 13.31 4.80
N GLN A 267 0.02 14.11 3.77
CA GLN A 267 0.16 13.70 2.37
C GLN A 267 1.60 13.37 1.99
N GLU A 268 2.56 14.15 2.47
CA GLU A 268 3.99 13.93 2.27
C GLU A 268 4.45 12.64 2.95
N LEU A 269 4.10 12.45 4.22
CA LEU A 269 4.38 11.23 4.98
C LEU A 269 3.83 10.00 4.28
N LEU A 270 2.60 10.09 3.78
CA LEU A 270 1.94 9.02 3.05
C LEU A 270 2.48 8.84 1.62
N GLY A 271 3.30 9.76 1.10
CA GLY A 271 3.84 9.68 -0.25
C GLY A 271 2.75 9.81 -1.32
N HIS A 272 1.83 10.77 -1.16
CA HIS A 272 0.95 11.19 -2.23
C HIS A 272 1.76 12.01 -3.23
N SER A 273 1.86 11.51 -4.47
CA SER A 273 2.71 12.04 -5.52
C SER A 273 2.15 13.33 -6.12
N ASP A 274 2.27 14.45 -5.43
CA ASP A 274 2.28 15.74 -6.11
C ASP A 274 3.67 16.40 -5.98
N LEU A 275 4.13 16.98 -7.08
CA LEU A 275 5.51 17.11 -7.53
C LEU A 275 6.36 18.17 -6.80
N ARG A 276 6.04 18.62 -5.60
CA ARG A 276 6.73 19.74 -4.97
C ARG A 276 7.41 19.49 -3.62
N ALA A 277 7.29 18.31 -3.06
CA ALA A 277 7.67 18.05 -1.65
C ALA A 277 9.01 17.33 -1.42
N THR A 278 9.88 17.19 -2.43
CA THR A 278 11.15 16.45 -2.26
C THR A 278 12.27 17.31 -1.65
N GLN A 279 12.03 18.57 -1.32
CA GLN A 279 13.09 19.50 -0.88
C GLN A 279 13.00 20.04 0.54
N ILE A 280 11.98 19.66 1.36
CA ILE A 280 11.79 20.27 2.69
C ILE A 280 11.65 19.18 3.78
N TYR A 281 12.59 18.26 3.85
CA TYR A 281 12.84 17.55 5.12
C TYR A 281 13.99 18.22 5.85
N THR A 282 13.73 19.39 6.41
CA THR A 282 14.60 19.96 7.42
C THR A 282 14.30 19.29 8.77
N HIS A 283 15.28 19.23 9.65
CA HIS A 283 15.17 18.62 10.99
C HIS A 283 13.96 19.13 11.82
N LEU A 284 13.43 20.32 11.50
CA LEU A 284 12.25 20.91 12.16
C LEU A 284 10.94 20.20 11.81
N ASP A 285 10.78 19.74 10.57
CA ASP A 285 9.52 19.11 10.11
C ASP A 285 9.35 17.70 10.69
N ILE A 286 10.49 16.99 10.87
CA ILE A 286 10.52 15.67 11.52
C ILE A 286 10.14 15.80 13.00
N ALA A 287 10.56 16.87 13.68
CA ALA A 287 10.23 17.10 15.08
C ALA A 287 8.72 17.38 15.27
N LYS A 288 8.12 18.21 14.42
CA LYS A 288 6.67 18.49 14.47
C LYS A 288 5.82 17.27 14.16
N LEU A 289 6.22 16.48 13.16
CA LEU A 289 5.61 15.20 12.84
C LEU A 289 5.73 14.20 13.99
N ARG A 290 6.88 14.18 14.67
CA ARG A 290 7.11 13.35 15.84
C ARG A 290 6.24 13.80 17.01
N ASP A 291 6.06 15.09 17.23
CA ASP A 291 5.20 15.64 18.28
C ASP A 291 3.71 15.35 18.03
N ALA A 292 3.23 15.52 16.79
CA ALA A 292 1.88 15.13 16.40
C ALA A 292 1.67 13.62 16.55
N TYR A 293 2.68 12.84 16.22
CA TYR A 293 2.69 11.40 16.31
C TYR A 293 2.69 10.92 17.79
N HIS A 294 3.48 11.54 18.66
CA HIS A 294 3.47 11.28 20.11
C HIS A 294 2.16 11.72 20.77
N LYS A 295 1.52 12.78 20.28
CA LYS A 295 0.19 13.19 20.74
C LYS A 295 -0.89 12.19 20.33
N ALA A 296 -0.81 11.65 19.12
CA ALA A 296 -1.72 10.61 18.61
C ALA A 296 -1.54 9.25 19.32
N HIS A 297 -0.39 9.04 19.97
CA HIS A 297 -0.06 7.81 20.71
C HIS A 297 0.41 8.11 22.15
N PRO A 298 -0.46 8.58 23.06
CA PRO A 298 -0.09 9.12 24.39
C PRO A 298 0.64 8.14 25.31
N ARG A 299 0.54 6.82 25.08
CA ARG A 299 1.16 5.79 25.92
C ARG A 299 2.68 5.67 25.82
N GLU A 300 3.33 6.39 24.92
CA GLU A 300 4.81 6.40 24.85
C GLU A 300 5.48 7.40 25.78
N ARG A 301 4.71 8.29 26.44
CA ARG A 301 5.26 9.26 27.39
C ARG A 301 5.78 8.62 28.67
N ASP A 302 5.24 7.48 29.09
CA ASP A 302 5.57 6.85 30.35
C ASP A 302 6.91 6.07 30.34
N ASP A 303 7.43 5.74 29.15
CA ASP A 303 8.68 4.96 29.02
C ASP A 303 9.96 5.82 28.85
N GLU A 304 9.85 7.10 28.48
CA GLU A 304 11.03 7.99 28.35
C GLU A 304 11.41 8.72 29.66
N ASP A 305 10.44 8.94 30.58
CA ASP A 305 10.70 9.59 31.89
C ASP A 305 11.30 8.65 32.96
N SER A 306 11.29 7.35 32.73
CA SER A 306 11.84 6.37 33.69
C SER A 306 13.32 6.03 33.46
N GLY A 307 14.00 6.65 32.48
CA GLY A 307 15.39 6.37 32.11
C GLY A 307 16.41 7.44 32.54
N GLY A 308 16.00 8.47 33.29
CA GLY A 308 16.87 9.58 33.68
C GLY A 308 17.06 9.66 35.19
N THR A 309 18.34 9.61 35.60
CA THR A 309 18.92 9.94 36.89
C THR A 309 18.78 8.89 38.03
N ARG A 310 19.79 8.05 38.11
CA ARG A 310 20.45 7.83 39.42
C ARG A 310 21.89 8.34 39.29
N ASP A 311 22.07 9.57 39.70
CA ASP A 311 23.39 10.12 39.99
C ASP A 311 23.65 9.82 41.48
N ASP A 312 24.50 8.86 41.74
CA ASP A 312 25.02 8.57 43.07
C ASP A 312 26.18 9.54 43.35
N SER A 313 25.85 10.67 43.92
CA SER A 313 26.81 11.44 44.71
C SER A 313 26.62 11.10 46.17
N ALA A 314 27.37 10.14 46.62
CA ALA A 314 27.65 9.97 48.05
C ALA A 314 29.14 10.25 48.27
N HIS A 315 29.38 11.38 48.85
CA HIS A 315 30.65 11.77 49.50
C HIS A 315 30.72 11.19 50.90
N ILE A 316 31.96 10.88 51.24
CA ILE A 316 32.66 10.60 52.51
C ILE A 316 32.55 9.18 52.99
#